data_f0f27ea802a60aa58ae4ac81d3e34815
#
_entry.id   f0f27ea802a60aa58ae4ac81d3e34815
#
_cell.length_a   1.000
_cell.length_b   1.000
_cell.length_c   1.000
_cell.angle_alpha   90.00
_cell.angle_beta   90.00
_cell.angle_gamma   90.00
#
_symmetry.space_group_name_H-M   'P 1'
#
loop_
_entity.id
_entity.type
_entity.pdbx_description
1 polymer ?
#
loop_
_entity_poly.entity_id
_entity_poly.type
_entity_poly.pdbx_seq_one_letter_code
_entity_poly.pdbx_strand_id
1 'polypeptide(L)'
;MNDAEVRLAERLAADLERILGTGVLIEDLEIEGDGPVTINVACLVDGASREIHAEGESVLEAISNVVRLAAELRLSAAFWQMVGPG
;
A
#
# COMPACT_ATOMS: atom_id res chain seq x y z
N MET A 1 -3.38 -9.93 -12.79
CA MET A 1 -3.89 -10.36 -11.46
C MET A 1 -5.07 -11.31 -11.65
N ASN A 2 -5.20 -12.31 -10.79
CA ASN A 2 -6.38 -13.17 -10.78
C ASN A 2 -7.51 -12.50 -10.02
N ASP A 3 -8.70 -13.13 -10.02
CA ASP A 3 -9.89 -12.52 -9.39
C ASP A 3 -9.70 -12.28 -7.90
N ALA A 4 -9.03 -13.17 -7.19
CA ALA A 4 -8.77 -13.00 -5.77
C ALA A 4 -7.84 -11.82 -5.50
N GLU A 5 -6.83 -11.66 -6.33
CA GLU A 5 -5.90 -10.54 -6.21
C GLU A 5 -6.57 -9.21 -6.56
N VAL A 6 -7.46 -9.21 -7.55
CA VAL A 6 -8.23 -8.01 -7.91
C VAL A 6 -9.11 -7.56 -6.75
N ARG A 7 -9.82 -8.49 -6.10
CA ARG A 7 -10.66 -8.18 -4.93
C ARG A 7 -9.83 -7.64 -3.77
N LEU A 8 -8.67 -8.26 -3.55
CA LEU A 8 -7.76 -7.83 -2.51
C LEU A 8 -7.23 -6.43 -2.81
N ALA A 9 -6.85 -6.17 -4.06
CA ALA A 9 -6.39 -4.87 -4.49
C ALA A 9 -7.45 -3.79 -4.31
N GLU A 10 -8.71 -4.09 -4.67
CA GLU A 10 -9.81 -3.14 -4.49
C GLU A 10 -10.03 -2.79 -3.03
N ARG A 11 -10.00 -3.79 -2.16
CA ARG A 11 -10.17 -3.59 -0.72
C ARG A 11 -8.99 -2.81 -0.14
N LEU A 12 -7.78 -3.15 -0.57
CA LEU A 12 -6.58 -2.46 -0.13
C LEU A 12 -6.60 -1.00 -0.59
N ALA A 13 -7.00 -0.75 -1.82
CA ALA A 13 -7.13 0.61 -2.34
C ALA A 13 -8.09 1.44 -1.49
N ALA A 14 -9.23 0.87 -1.12
CA ALA A 14 -10.22 1.55 -0.27
C ALA A 14 -9.63 1.89 1.11
N ASP A 15 -8.90 0.96 1.71
CA ASP A 15 -8.25 1.17 3.00
C ASP A 15 -7.17 2.24 2.89
N LEU A 16 -6.37 2.21 1.84
CA LEU A 16 -5.32 3.20 1.62
C LEU A 16 -5.88 4.59 1.36
N GLU A 17 -6.97 4.70 0.59
CA GLU A 17 -7.64 5.98 0.36
C GLU A 17 -8.13 6.59 1.67
N ARG A 18 -8.68 5.77 2.54
CA ARG A 18 -9.16 6.24 3.84
C ARG A 18 -8.03 6.75 4.72
N ILE A 19 -6.89 6.05 4.72
CA ILE A 19 -5.74 6.42 5.53
C ILE A 19 -5.03 7.63 4.96
N LEU A 20 -4.82 7.66 3.65
CA LEU A 20 -4.05 8.70 2.98
C LEU A 20 -4.89 9.94 2.66
N GLY A 21 -6.21 9.80 2.64
CA GLY A 21 -7.13 10.91 2.38
C GLY A 21 -7.09 11.39 0.94
N THR A 22 -6.66 10.54 0.01
CA THR A 22 -6.57 10.88 -1.40
C THR A 22 -6.83 9.63 -2.25
N GLY A 23 -7.04 9.81 -3.55
CA GLY A 23 -7.29 8.70 -4.46
C GLY A 23 -6.09 7.79 -4.61
N VAL A 24 -6.35 6.48 -4.58
CA VAL A 24 -5.33 5.46 -4.73
C VAL A 24 -5.76 4.47 -5.81
N LEU A 25 -4.88 4.23 -6.75
CA LEU A 25 -5.08 3.22 -7.79
C LEU A 25 -3.99 2.15 -7.65
N ILE A 26 -4.39 0.91 -7.40
CA ILE A 26 -3.45 -0.20 -7.35
C ILE A 26 -3.16 -0.63 -8.80
N GLU A 27 -1.92 -0.49 -9.22
CA GLU A 27 -1.49 -0.87 -10.57
C GLU A 27 -1.08 -2.33 -10.62
N ASP A 28 -0.44 -2.82 -9.57
CA ASP A 28 0.02 -4.21 -9.50
C ASP A 28 0.12 -4.66 -8.04
N LEU A 29 -0.10 -5.94 -7.85
CA LEU A 29 -0.03 -6.56 -6.53
C LEU A 29 0.63 -7.93 -6.68
N GLU A 30 1.78 -8.11 -6.06
CA GLU A 30 2.48 -9.40 -6.07
C GLU A 30 2.54 -9.96 -4.67
N ILE A 31 2.19 -11.23 -4.55
CA ILE A 31 2.21 -11.96 -3.28
C ILE A 31 3.10 -13.17 -3.46
N GLU A 32 4.13 -13.29 -2.66
CA GLU A 32 5.09 -14.39 -2.76
C GLU A 32 5.38 -14.99 -1.37
N GLY A 33 5.73 -16.27 -1.37
CA GLY A 33 6.22 -16.96 -0.20
C GLY A 33 5.36 -18.15 0.23
N ASP A 34 6.02 -19.23 0.62
CA ASP A 34 5.38 -20.44 1.13
C ASP A 34 5.34 -20.47 2.65
N GLY A 35 6.17 -19.72 3.30
CA GLY A 35 6.20 -19.55 4.74
C GLY A 35 5.84 -18.09 5.02
N PRO A 36 6.84 -17.26 5.33
CA PRO A 36 6.60 -15.81 5.39
C PRO A 36 6.15 -15.30 4.03
N VAL A 37 5.14 -14.47 4.05
CA VAL A 37 4.54 -13.90 2.84
C VAL A 37 5.09 -12.50 2.62
N THR A 38 5.50 -12.23 1.39
CA THR A 38 5.93 -10.90 0.97
C THR A 38 4.90 -10.33 0.02
N ILE A 39 4.49 -9.11 0.25
CA ILE A 39 3.57 -8.38 -0.63
C ILE A 39 4.28 -7.15 -1.18
N ASN A 40 4.23 -7.01 -2.49
CA ASN A 40 4.68 -5.81 -3.19
C ASN A 40 3.47 -5.17 -3.85
N VAL A 41 3.24 -3.91 -3.55
CA VAL A 41 2.11 -3.15 -4.10
C VAL A 41 2.68 -1.97 -4.88
N ALA A 42 2.36 -1.92 -6.17
CA ALA A 42 2.65 -0.75 -6.99
C ALA A 42 1.36 0.04 -7.15
N CYS A 43 1.37 1.29 -6.77
CA CYS A 43 0.16 2.11 -6.80
C CYS A 43 0.45 3.55 -7.19
N LEU A 44 -0.61 4.22 -7.64
CA LEU A 44 -0.62 5.67 -7.83
C LEU A 44 -1.37 6.29 -6.66
N VAL A 45 -0.71 7.18 -5.96
CA VAL A 45 -1.28 7.92 -4.84
C VAL A 45 -1.30 9.39 -5.24
N ASP A 46 -2.49 9.92 -5.46
CA ASP A 46 -2.66 11.29 -5.94
C ASP A 46 -1.83 11.54 -7.23
N GLY A 47 -1.84 10.56 -8.12
CA GLY A 47 -1.11 10.62 -9.38
C GLY A 47 0.38 10.33 -9.29
N ALA A 48 0.92 10.14 -8.10
CA ALA A 48 2.34 9.83 -7.91
C ALA A 48 2.55 8.33 -7.75
N SER A 49 3.52 7.79 -8.48
CA SER A 49 3.85 6.36 -8.39
C SER A 49 4.51 6.03 -7.06
N ARG A 50 4.02 5.00 -6.40
CA ARG A 50 4.54 4.53 -5.11
C ARG A 50 4.62 3.02 -5.08
N GLU A 51 5.60 2.51 -4.37
CA GLU A 51 5.72 1.08 -4.11
C GLU A 51 5.71 0.86 -2.60
N ILE A 52 4.95 -0.12 -2.17
CA ILE A 52 4.89 -0.51 -0.78
C ILE A 52 5.27 -1.99 -0.71
N HIS A 53 6.24 -2.30 0.12
CA HIS A 53 6.73 -3.66 0.32
C HIS A 53 6.55 -4.03 1.79
N ALA A 54 5.90 -5.14 2.03
CA ALA A 54 5.65 -5.60 3.39
C ALA A 54 5.75 -7.11 3.48
N GLU A 55 6.04 -7.60 4.68
CA GLU A 55 6.13 -9.02 4.99
C GLU A 55 5.20 -9.35 6.16
N GLY A 56 4.81 -10.60 6.24
CA GLY A 56 4.03 -11.12 7.35
C GLY A 56 4.06 -12.64 7.34
N GLU A 57 3.61 -13.25 8.41
CA GLU A 57 3.53 -14.72 8.49
C GLU A 57 2.34 -15.27 7.71
N SER A 58 1.38 -14.40 7.38
CA SER A 58 0.23 -14.72 6.56
C SER A 58 -0.09 -13.56 5.64
N VAL A 59 -0.97 -13.80 4.67
CA VAL A 59 -1.44 -12.76 3.76
C VAL A 59 -2.11 -11.63 4.53
N LEU A 60 -2.96 -11.96 5.51
CA LEU A 60 -3.65 -10.96 6.32
C LEU A 60 -2.68 -10.09 7.11
N GLU A 61 -1.65 -10.70 7.69
CA GLU A 61 -0.63 -9.97 8.44
C GLU A 61 0.17 -9.06 7.50
N ALA A 62 0.56 -9.56 6.34
CA ALA A 62 1.30 -8.78 5.36
C ALA A 62 0.47 -7.58 4.88
N ILE A 63 -0.82 -7.76 4.66
CA ILE A 63 -1.73 -6.67 4.29
C ILE A 63 -1.83 -5.64 5.41
N SER A 64 -1.96 -6.09 6.65
CA SER A 64 -1.98 -5.18 7.80
C SER A 64 -0.70 -4.35 7.87
N ASN A 65 0.43 -4.96 7.53
CA ASN A 65 1.71 -4.26 7.50
C ASN A 65 1.77 -3.26 6.34
N VAL A 66 1.17 -3.57 5.19
CA VAL A 66 1.06 -2.61 4.08
C VAL A 66 0.28 -1.38 4.53
N VAL A 67 -0.84 -1.57 5.21
CA VAL A 67 -1.68 -0.48 5.70
C VAL A 67 -0.92 0.37 6.71
N ARG A 68 -0.17 -0.27 7.61
CA ARG A 68 0.65 0.44 8.60
C ARG A 68 1.74 1.26 7.93
N LEU A 69 2.42 0.70 6.93
CA LEU A 69 3.44 1.42 6.17
C LEU A 69 2.86 2.60 5.41
N ALA A 70 1.65 2.45 4.88
CA ALA A 70 0.95 3.56 4.23
C ALA A 70 0.68 4.70 5.20
N ALA A 71 0.29 4.39 6.43
CA ALA A 71 0.09 5.40 7.47
C ALA A 71 1.40 6.13 7.79
N GLU A 72 2.51 5.39 7.87
CA GLU A 72 3.82 5.98 8.06
C GLU A 72 4.22 6.88 6.89
N LEU A 73 3.93 6.46 5.65
CA LEU A 73 4.17 7.26 4.45
C LEU A 73 3.37 8.56 4.47
N ARG A 74 2.14 8.50 4.94
CA ARG A 74 1.31 9.69 5.09
C ARG A 74 1.95 10.69 6.03
N LEU A 75 2.45 10.21 7.17
CA LEU A 75 3.13 11.07 8.14
C LEU A 75 4.39 11.69 7.52
N SER A 76 5.17 10.89 6.78
CA SER A 76 6.36 11.37 6.10
C SER A 76 6.02 12.41 5.04
N ALA A 77 4.98 12.16 4.24
CA ALA A 77 4.53 13.10 3.22
C ALA A 77 4.07 14.41 3.84
N ALA A 78 3.32 14.34 4.94
CA ALA A 78 2.89 15.54 5.67
C ALA A 78 4.08 16.33 6.20
N PHE A 79 5.08 15.62 6.74
CA PHE A 79 6.30 16.24 7.21
C PHE A 79 7.02 16.97 6.07
N TRP A 80 7.17 16.30 4.93
CA TRP A 80 7.85 16.89 3.76
C TRP A 80 7.09 18.11 3.22
N GLN A 81 5.77 18.09 3.28
CA GLN A 81 4.97 19.24 2.87
C GLN A 81 5.15 20.42 3.81
N MET A 82 5.31 20.16 5.11
CA MET A 82 5.52 21.23 6.10
C MET A 82 6.90 21.85 5.98
N VAL A 83 7.92 21.01 5.80
CA VAL A 83 9.30 21.46 5.67
C VAL A 83 9.56 21.97 4.27
N GLY A 84 8.81 21.46 3.33
CA GLY A 84 8.73 21.79 1.93
C GLY A 84 10.03 22.13 1.22
N PRO A 85 10.25 21.67 0.03
CA PRO A 85 11.37 22.17 -0.75
C PRO A 85 10.98 23.51 -1.36
N GLY A 86 10.52 24.34 -0.59
CA GLY A 86 10.15 25.65 -1.06
C GLY A 86 9.07 25.63 -2.11
#